data_4c3b2a30e2c373206e58f5412bce00ed
#
_entry.id   4c3b2a30e2c373206e58f5412bce00ed
#
_cell.length_a   1.000
_cell.length_b   1.000
_cell.length_c   1.000
_cell.angle_alpha   90.00
_cell.angle_beta   90.00
_cell.angle_gamma   90.00
#
_symmetry.space_group_name_H-M   'P 1'
#
loop_
_entity.id
_entity.type
_entity.pdbx_description
1 polymer ?
#
loop_
_entity_poly.entity_id
_entity_poly.type
_entity_poly.pdbx_seq_one_letter_code
_entity_poly.pdbx_strand_id
1 'polypeptide(L)'
;MIPNKTYTVEEALSKLQNYCSYQERCHQEVRRKLVSMRMIPEAIDQIIVALLDHNFLNEERFAKAYVRGKFRIKKWGRRRLTLELKKKEIGIFLGFEVIQYKGQ
;
A
#
# COMPACT_ATOMS: atom_id res chain seq x y z
N MET A 1 12.50 24.60 11.73
CA MET A 1 11.68 23.41 11.76
C MET A 1 10.19 23.74 11.68
N ILE A 2 9.47 23.02 10.89
CA ILE A 2 8.05 23.29 10.68
C ILE A 2 7.23 22.19 11.34
N PRO A 3 6.77 22.42 12.55
CA PRO A 3 6.08 21.34 13.26
C PRO A 3 4.69 21.04 12.74
N ASN A 4 4.03 22.02 12.13
CA ASN A 4 2.60 21.88 11.87
C ASN A 4 2.19 22.22 10.45
N LYS A 5 2.84 21.56 9.50
CA LYS A 5 2.39 21.68 8.12
C LYS A 5 0.97 21.15 8.00
N THR A 6 0.09 21.98 7.45
CA THR A 6 -1.31 21.61 7.23
C THR A 6 -1.53 21.35 5.75
N TYR A 7 -2.23 20.27 5.45
CA TYR A 7 -2.52 19.89 4.05
C TYR A 7 -4.00 19.99 3.79
N THR A 8 -4.37 20.51 2.62
CA THR A 8 -5.74 20.38 2.14
C THR A 8 -5.92 18.96 1.63
N VAL A 9 -7.17 18.55 1.41
CA VAL A 9 -7.44 17.23 0.84
C VAL A 9 -6.79 17.09 -0.52
N GLU A 10 -6.87 18.14 -1.35
CA GLU A 10 -6.27 18.11 -2.68
C GLU A 10 -4.76 17.98 -2.63
N GLU A 11 -4.12 18.71 -1.73
CA GLU A 11 -2.67 18.61 -1.56
C GLU A 11 -2.26 17.24 -1.09
N ALA A 12 -2.99 16.69 -0.13
CA ALA A 12 -2.70 15.37 0.38
C ALA A 12 -2.89 14.31 -0.69
N LEU A 13 -3.97 14.42 -1.46
CA LEU A 13 -4.22 13.47 -2.55
C LEU A 13 -3.08 13.50 -3.56
N SER A 14 -2.66 14.69 -3.96
CA SER A 14 -1.55 14.84 -4.92
C SER A 14 -0.28 14.19 -4.37
N LYS A 15 -0.01 14.42 -3.09
CA LYS A 15 1.18 13.85 -2.45
C LYS A 15 1.12 12.33 -2.44
N LEU A 16 -0.06 11.77 -2.16
CA LEU A 16 -0.23 10.33 -2.13
C LEU A 16 -0.21 9.70 -3.52
N GLN A 17 -0.66 10.43 -4.53
CA GLN A 17 -0.52 9.98 -5.92
C GLN A 17 0.97 9.81 -6.27
N ASN A 18 1.79 10.77 -5.88
CA ASN A 18 3.22 10.67 -6.09
C ASN A 18 3.84 9.53 -5.28
N TYR A 19 3.39 9.39 -4.05
CA TYR A 19 3.86 8.32 -3.15
C TYR A 19 3.59 6.94 -3.76
N CYS A 20 2.39 6.76 -4.31
CA CYS A 20 2.00 5.49 -4.94
C CYS A 20 2.69 5.29 -6.28
N SER A 21 3.01 6.37 -6.99
CA SER A 21 3.68 6.28 -8.28
C SER A 21 5.15 5.93 -8.14
N TYR A 22 5.75 6.32 -7.03
CA TYR A 22 7.15 6.04 -6.78
C TYR A 22 7.40 4.52 -6.66
N GLN A 23 6.53 3.83 -5.94
CA GLN A 23 6.54 2.37 -5.87
C GLN A 23 5.16 1.90 -5.41
N GLU A 24 4.86 0.62 -5.59
CA GLU A 24 3.58 0.07 -5.16
C GLU A 24 3.45 0.19 -3.65
N ARG A 25 2.24 0.57 -3.21
CA ARG A 25 1.93 0.72 -1.80
C ARG A 25 0.69 -0.08 -1.44
N CYS A 26 0.59 -0.49 -0.18
CA CYS A 26 -0.63 -1.13 0.30
C CYS A 26 -1.46 -0.11 1.09
N HIS A 27 -2.70 -0.48 1.41
CA HIS A 27 -3.60 0.41 2.17
C HIS A 27 -2.98 0.86 3.48
N GLN A 28 -2.32 -0.06 4.18
CA GLN A 28 -1.72 0.24 5.47
C GLN A 28 -0.67 1.33 5.36
N GLU A 29 0.18 1.24 4.34
CA GLU A 29 1.23 2.24 4.12
C GLU A 29 0.64 3.61 3.79
N VAL A 30 -0.39 3.62 2.93
CA VAL A 30 -1.05 4.87 2.56
C VAL A 30 -1.72 5.49 3.78
N ARG A 31 -2.42 4.69 4.57
CA ARG A 31 -3.11 5.18 5.77
C ARG A 31 -2.10 5.75 6.77
N ARG A 32 -1.00 5.06 6.99
CA ARG A 32 0.05 5.53 7.89
C ARG A 32 0.64 6.87 7.42
N LYS A 33 0.85 6.97 6.11
CA LYS A 33 1.37 8.22 5.55
C LYS A 33 0.42 9.38 5.80
N LEU A 34 -0.88 9.15 5.57
CA LEU A 34 -1.89 10.17 5.77
C LEU A 34 -2.04 10.55 7.24
N VAL A 35 -1.93 9.57 8.14
CA VAL A 35 -1.95 9.84 9.57
C VAL A 35 -0.75 10.72 9.96
N SER A 36 0.42 10.43 9.39
CA SER A 36 1.62 11.22 9.67
C SER A 36 1.48 12.65 9.15
N MET A 37 0.62 12.86 8.17
CA MET A 37 0.33 14.19 7.63
C MET A 37 -0.81 14.87 8.39
N ARG A 38 -1.27 14.25 9.48
CA ARG A 38 -2.29 14.79 10.37
C ARG A 38 -3.65 14.98 9.69
N MET A 39 -3.95 14.11 8.72
CA MET A 39 -5.26 14.12 8.10
C MET A 39 -6.28 13.44 9.03
N ILE A 40 -7.49 13.97 9.06
CA ILE A 40 -8.55 13.38 9.88
C ILE A 40 -9.08 12.12 9.19
N PRO A 41 -9.70 11.20 9.96
CA PRO A 41 -10.14 9.92 9.39
C PRO A 41 -11.04 10.04 8.16
N GLU A 42 -11.96 10.99 8.17
CA GLU A 42 -12.87 11.19 7.04
C GLU A 42 -12.11 11.58 5.78
N ALA A 43 -11.10 12.44 5.92
CA ALA A 43 -10.28 12.83 4.78
C ALA A 43 -9.43 11.67 4.30
N ILE A 44 -8.91 10.86 5.23
CA ILE A 44 -8.12 9.69 4.88
C ILE A 44 -8.95 8.73 4.03
N ASP A 45 -10.18 8.43 4.45
CA ASP A 45 -11.05 7.54 3.71
C ASP A 45 -11.35 8.07 2.32
N GLN A 46 -11.62 9.37 2.22
CA GLN A 46 -11.90 10.02 0.96
C GLN A 46 -10.71 9.92 0.00
N ILE A 47 -9.52 10.15 0.51
CA ILE A 47 -8.30 10.09 -0.31
C ILE A 47 -8.03 8.66 -0.77
N ILE A 48 -8.22 7.68 0.12
CA ILE A 48 -8.01 6.28 -0.24
C ILE A 48 -8.96 5.86 -1.35
N VAL A 49 -10.24 6.24 -1.25
CA VAL A 49 -11.22 5.94 -2.30
C VAL A 49 -10.79 6.55 -3.63
N ALA A 50 -10.33 7.79 -3.61
CA ALA A 50 -9.87 8.45 -4.84
C ALA A 50 -8.66 7.74 -5.45
N LEU A 51 -7.72 7.30 -4.60
CA LEU A 51 -6.55 6.56 -5.10
C LEU A 51 -6.95 5.22 -5.71
N LEU A 52 -7.94 4.56 -5.12
CA LEU A 52 -8.46 3.30 -5.67
C LEU A 52 -9.15 3.54 -7.00
N ASP A 53 -10.01 4.56 -7.07
CA ASP A 53 -10.78 4.86 -8.28
C ASP A 53 -9.88 5.18 -9.46
N HIS A 54 -8.76 5.83 -9.22
CA HIS A 54 -7.84 6.20 -10.28
C HIS A 54 -6.67 5.22 -10.42
N ASN A 55 -6.79 4.08 -9.77
CA ASN A 55 -5.84 2.96 -9.88
C ASN A 55 -4.42 3.30 -9.44
N PHE A 56 -4.26 4.29 -8.59
CA PHE A 56 -2.98 4.54 -7.94
C PHE A 56 -2.71 3.52 -6.85
N LEU A 57 -3.76 3.03 -6.20
CA LEU A 57 -3.68 2.06 -5.12
C LEU A 57 -4.39 0.79 -5.57
N ASN A 58 -3.68 -0.31 -5.59
CA ASN A 58 -4.22 -1.58 -6.06
C ASN A 58 -3.57 -2.70 -5.27
N GLU A 59 -4.35 -3.34 -4.43
CA GLU A 59 -3.84 -4.35 -3.50
C GLU A 59 -3.26 -5.56 -4.20
N GLU A 60 -3.90 -6.01 -5.25
CA GLU A 60 -3.40 -7.15 -6.02
C GLU A 60 -2.06 -6.84 -6.68
N ARG A 61 -1.97 -5.67 -7.30
CA ARG A 61 -0.73 -5.24 -7.94
C ARG A 61 0.39 -5.11 -6.92
N PHE A 62 0.09 -4.54 -5.75
CA PHE A 62 1.06 -4.45 -4.66
C PHE A 62 1.53 -5.84 -4.24
N ALA A 63 0.59 -6.75 -4.00
CA ALA A 63 0.92 -8.07 -3.50
C ALA A 63 1.81 -8.83 -4.49
N LYS A 64 1.52 -8.72 -5.78
CA LYS A 64 2.34 -9.37 -6.79
C LYS A 64 3.76 -8.82 -6.83
N ALA A 65 3.88 -7.49 -6.78
CA ALA A 65 5.20 -6.86 -6.78
C ALA A 65 5.99 -7.23 -5.52
N TYR A 66 5.32 -7.24 -4.38
CA TYR A 66 5.93 -7.57 -3.10
C TYR A 66 6.47 -9.00 -3.10
N VAL A 67 5.63 -9.95 -3.50
CA VAL A 67 6.00 -11.37 -3.51
C VAL A 67 7.17 -11.59 -4.47
N ARG A 68 7.08 -11.01 -5.67
CA ARG A 68 8.13 -11.17 -6.67
C ARG A 68 9.47 -10.65 -6.15
N GLY A 69 9.45 -9.47 -5.57
CA GLY A 69 10.67 -8.85 -5.06
C GLY A 69 11.28 -9.63 -3.91
N LYS A 70 10.46 -10.01 -2.94
CA LYS A 70 10.96 -10.72 -1.76
C LYS A 70 11.44 -12.13 -2.10
N PHE A 71 10.76 -12.78 -3.03
CA PHE A 71 11.18 -14.10 -3.46
C PHE A 71 12.53 -14.03 -4.18
N ARG A 72 12.69 -13.09 -5.10
CA ARG A 72 13.91 -12.96 -5.89
C ARG A 72 15.10 -12.46 -5.08
N ILE A 73 14.88 -11.44 -4.28
CA ILE A 73 15.98 -10.75 -3.62
C ILE A 73 16.25 -11.33 -2.23
N LYS A 74 15.20 -11.55 -1.46
CA LYS A 74 15.34 -12.04 -0.08
C LYS A 74 15.23 -13.54 0.03
N LYS A 75 14.80 -14.21 -1.04
CA LYS A 75 14.66 -15.67 -1.04
C LYS A 75 13.64 -16.17 -0.01
N TRP A 76 12.63 -15.38 0.29
CA TRP A 76 11.59 -15.79 1.23
C TRP A 76 10.75 -16.91 0.64
N GLY A 77 10.44 -17.92 1.46
CA GLY A 77 9.54 -19.00 1.08
C GLY A 77 8.08 -18.62 1.32
N ARG A 78 7.19 -19.55 1.01
CA ARG A 78 5.74 -19.32 1.10
C ARG A 78 5.28 -18.92 2.49
N ARG A 79 5.78 -19.59 3.52
CA ARG A 79 5.36 -19.30 4.89
C ARG A 79 5.70 -17.87 5.28
N ARG A 80 6.93 -17.44 4.98
CA ARG A 80 7.36 -16.09 5.31
C ARG A 80 6.55 -15.06 4.54
N LEU A 81 6.32 -15.32 3.24
CA LEU A 81 5.54 -14.42 2.41
C LEU A 81 4.12 -14.27 2.94
N THR A 82 3.50 -15.39 3.31
CA THR A 82 2.13 -15.38 3.85
C THR A 82 2.05 -14.54 5.12
N LEU A 83 3.00 -14.73 6.03
CA LEU A 83 3.03 -13.99 7.29
C LEU A 83 3.20 -12.49 7.06
N GLU A 84 4.12 -12.13 6.16
CA GLU A 84 4.39 -10.72 5.92
C GLU A 84 3.23 -10.02 5.22
N LEU A 85 2.57 -10.70 4.28
CA LEU A 85 1.38 -10.14 3.63
C LEU A 85 0.25 -9.96 4.64
N LYS A 86 0.10 -10.91 5.54
CA LYS A 86 -0.92 -10.83 6.58
C LYS A 86 -0.68 -9.63 7.49
N LYS A 87 0.56 -9.38 7.85
CA LYS A 87 0.91 -8.20 8.65
C LYS A 87 0.54 -6.90 7.97
N LYS A 88 0.55 -6.90 6.66
CA LYS A 88 0.17 -5.71 5.87
C LYS A 88 -1.32 -5.69 5.58
N GLU A 89 -2.08 -6.57 6.21
CA GLU A 89 -3.54 -6.63 6.08
C GLU A 89 -3.99 -6.95 4.66
N ILE A 90 -3.18 -7.69 3.92
CA ILE A 90 -3.55 -8.20 2.61
C ILE A 90 -4.48 -9.39 2.82
N GLY A 91 -5.60 -9.43 2.10
CA GLY A 91 -6.58 -10.48 2.25
C GLY A 91 -5.99 -11.86 2.03
N ILE A 92 -6.47 -12.84 2.79
CA ILE A 92 -5.88 -14.17 2.79
C ILE A 92 -6.00 -14.85 1.43
N PHE A 93 -7.14 -14.67 0.76
CA PHE A 93 -7.31 -15.26 -0.58
C PHE A 93 -6.39 -14.62 -1.60
N LEU A 94 -6.27 -13.31 -1.55
CA LEU A 94 -5.39 -12.60 -2.47
C LEU A 94 -3.93 -13.01 -2.23
N GLY A 95 -3.53 -13.10 -0.97
CA GLY A 95 -2.18 -13.52 -0.64
C GLY A 95 -1.88 -14.91 -1.16
N PHE A 96 -2.83 -15.83 -0.99
CA PHE A 96 -2.69 -17.21 -1.45
C PHE A 96 -2.53 -17.26 -2.97
N GLU A 97 -3.40 -16.56 -3.70
CA GLU A 97 -3.36 -16.54 -5.16
C GLU A 97 -2.04 -15.99 -5.67
N VAL A 98 -1.56 -14.91 -5.07
CA VAL A 98 -0.33 -14.27 -5.50
C VAL A 98 0.87 -15.18 -5.25
N ILE A 99 0.89 -15.87 -4.12
CA ILE A 99 1.97 -16.79 -3.80
C ILE A 99 1.97 -17.98 -4.75
N GLN A 100 0.78 -18.47 -5.12
CA GLN A 100 0.67 -19.52 -6.12
C GLN A 100 1.19 -19.02 -7.48
N TYR A 101 0.85 -17.78 -7.82
CA TYR A 101 1.27 -17.17 -9.08
C TYR A 101 2.79 -17.14 -9.20
N LYS A 102 3.51 -16.84 -8.13
CA LYS A 102 4.96 -16.74 -8.19
C LYS A 102 5.62 -18.08 -8.48
N GLY A 103 4.91 -19.17 -8.25
CA GLY A 103 5.41 -20.51 -8.54
C GLY A 103 5.37 -20.87 -10.01
N GLN A 104 4.80 -19.99 -10.82
CA GLN A 104 4.74 -20.19 -12.26
C GLN A 104 6.12 -19.88 -12.92
#